data_67ab26ee8db43b57df62d53e4ad54e60
#
_entry.id   67ab26ee8db43b57df62d53e4ad54e60
#
_cell.length_a   1.000
_cell.length_b   1.000
_cell.length_c   1.000
_cell.angle_alpha   90.00
_cell.angle_beta   90.00
_cell.angle_gamma   90.00
#
_symmetry.space_group_name_H-M   'P 1'
#
loop_
_entity.id
_entity.type
_entity.pdbx_description
1 polymer ?
#
loop_
_entity_poly.entity_id
_entity_poly.type
_entity_poly.pdbx_seq_one_letter_code
_entity_poly.pdbx_strand_id
1 'polypeptide(L)'
;VQKEAVLAAKRAVVTVEEIVDDLGPRSSNAVVLPSWTVTAIACVPRGAHPSYAHGYYARDNSFYIAWDAIARDRDNFLAWMKTNVLERKSSDTPMMQTAGAAR
;
A
#
# COMPACT_ATOMS: atom_id res chain seq x y z
N VAL A 1 12.94 7.17 7.10
CA VAL A 1 11.74 8.01 7.04
C VAL A 1 10.53 7.31 7.67
N GLN A 2 10.27 6.05 7.32
CA GLN A 2 9.13 5.32 7.87
C GLN A 2 9.24 5.14 9.39
N LYS A 3 10.42 4.86 9.88
CA LYS A 3 10.66 4.70 11.32
C LYS A 3 10.30 5.97 12.09
N GLU A 4 10.77 7.10 11.60
CA GLU A 4 10.50 8.39 12.24
C GLU A 4 9.01 8.73 12.20
N ALA A 5 8.36 8.47 11.07
CA ALA A 5 6.94 8.75 10.92
C ALA A 5 6.09 7.89 11.88
N VAL A 6 6.41 6.61 12.00
CA VAL A 6 5.70 5.70 12.89
C VAL A 6 5.87 6.09 14.35
N LEU A 7 7.10 6.43 14.74
CA LEU A 7 7.39 6.81 16.13
C LEU A 7 6.77 8.16 16.50
N ALA A 8 6.62 9.06 15.53
CA ALA A 8 6.01 10.36 15.76
C ALA A 8 4.48 10.33 15.77
N ALA A 9 3.88 9.31 15.18
CA ALA A 9 2.43 9.21 15.06
C ALA A 9 1.78 8.77 16.37
N LYS A 10 0.62 9.31 16.65
CA LYS A 10 -0.18 8.88 17.79
C LYS A 10 -0.71 7.46 17.57
N ARG A 11 -1.09 7.16 16.33
CA ARG A 11 -1.54 5.84 15.90
C ARG A 11 -0.95 5.54 14.53
N ALA A 12 -0.60 4.29 14.29
CA ALA A 12 -0.04 3.85 13.01
C ALA A 12 -0.78 2.61 12.54
N VAL A 13 -1.30 2.70 11.32
CA VAL A 13 -1.89 1.56 10.62
C VAL A 13 -0.97 1.20 9.46
N VAL A 14 -0.67 -0.08 9.32
CA VAL A 14 0.30 -0.56 8.33
C VAL A 14 -0.36 -1.59 7.44
N THR A 15 -0.17 -1.45 6.14
CA THR A 15 -0.53 -2.51 5.18
C THR A 15 0.74 -3.25 4.79
N VAL A 16 0.64 -4.58 4.69
CA VAL A 16 1.77 -5.45 4.38
C VAL A 16 1.41 -6.40 3.25
N GLU A 17 2.44 -6.86 2.53
CA GLU A 17 2.24 -7.82 1.44
C GLU A 17 1.92 -9.21 1.97
N GLU A 18 2.55 -9.61 3.06
CA GLU A 18 2.25 -10.88 3.72
C GLU A 18 2.66 -10.84 5.19
N ILE A 19 2.05 -11.72 5.96
CA ILE A 19 2.38 -11.92 7.37
C ILE A 19 3.03 -13.29 7.49
N VAL A 20 4.21 -13.32 8.09
CA VAL A 20 5.01 -14.54 8.21
C VAL A 20 5.39 -14.79 9.66
N ASP A 21 5.66 -16.06 10.00
CA ASP A 21 6.08 -16.42 11.35
C ASP A 21 7.53 -16.01 11.62
N ASP A 22 8.39 -16.13 10.59
CA ASP A 22 9.81 -15.82 10.69
C ASP A 22 10.26 -15.14 9.40
N LEU A 23 10.96 -14.02 9.57
CA LEU A 23 11.48 -13.27 8.42
C LEU A 23 12.72 -13.92 7.79
N GLY A 24 13.33 -14.85 8.49
CA GLY A 24 14.59 -15.45 8.04
C GLY A 24 15.76 -14.45 8.09
N PRO A 25 16.82 -14.70 7.32
CA PRO A 25 17.96 -13.79 7.29
C PRO A 25 17.57 -12.43 6.77
N ARG A 26 18.01 -11.38 7.47
CA ARG A 26 17.71 -9.99 7.09
C ARG A 26 18.90 -9.37 6.38
N SER A 27 18.62 -8.51 5.41
CA SER A 27 19.66 -7.72 4.79
C SER A 27 20.19 -6.67 5.76
N SER A 28 21.38 -6.14 5.50
CA SER A 28 21.96 -5.09 6.33
C SER A 28 21.13 -3.81 6.34
N ASN A 29 20.28 -3.62 5.32
CA ASN A 29 19.42 -2.45 5.21
C ASN A 29 18.03 -2.64 5.79
N ALA A 30 17.74 -3.82 6.34
CA ALA A 30 16.43 -4.10 6.91
C ALA A 30 16.25 -3.34 8.22
N VAL A 31 15.08 -2.74 8.37
CA VAL A 31 14.69 -2.02 9.59
C VAL A 31 13.55 -2.78 10.25
N VAL A 32 13.69 -3.01 11.57
CA VAL A 32 12.66 -3.69 12.35
C VAL A 32 12.04 -2.67 13.28
N LEU A 33 10.71 -2.56 13.22
CA LEU A 33 9.96 -1.71 14.15
C LEU A 33 9.40 -2.55 15.29
N PRO A 34 9.49 -2.08 16.54
CA PRO A 34 8.85 -2.78 17.66
C PRO A 34 7.34 -2.87 17.46
N SER A 35 6.75 -3.98 17.87
CA SER A 35 5.32 -4.23 17.69
C SER A 35 4.44 -3.17 18.36
N TRP A 36 4.89 -2.61 19.48
CA TRP A 36 4.12 -1.60 20.21
C TRP A 36 3.97 -0.28 19.46
N THR A 37 4.76 -0.05 18.39
CA THR A 37 4.66 1.18 17.59
C THR A 37 3.50 1.13 16.60
N VAL A 38 2.92 -0.04 16.35
CA VAL A 38 1.90 -0.23 15.33
C VAL A 38 0.56 -0.50 15.98
N THR A 39 -0.45 0.27 15.61
CA THR A 39 -1.80 0.13 16.13
C THR A 39 -2.55 -1.03 15.47
N ALA A 40 -2.44 -1.16 14.16
CA ALA A 40 -3.12 -2.19 13.39
C ALA A 40 -2.33 -2.54 12.13
N ILE A 41 -2.43 -3.79 11.71
CA ILE A 41 -1.79 -4.31 10.50
C ILE A 41 -2.85 -4.98 9.65
N ALA A 42 -2.86 -4.68 8.36
CA ALA A 42 -3.72 -5.32 7.38
C ALA A 42 -2.87 -5.97 6.30
N CYS A 43 -3.16 -7.22 5.96
CA CYS A 43 -2.51 -7.90 4.85
C CYS A 43 -3.23 -7.52 3.57
N VAL A 44 -2.58 -6.71 2.74
CA VAL A 44 -3.15 -6.19 1.49
C VAL A 44 -2.13 -6.35 0.38
N PRO A 45 -2.05 -7.51 -0.27
CA PRO A 45 -1.15 -7.70 -1.40
C PRO A 45 -1.38 -6.61 -2.45
N ARG A 46 -0.29 -6.07 -2.97
CA ARG A 46 -0.28 -4.93 -3.90
C ARG A 46 -0.88 -3.65 -3.30
N GLY A 47 -0.96 -3.56 -1.98
CA GLY A 47 -1.50 -2.38 -1.31
C GLY A 47 -0.67 -1.13 -1.47
N ALA A 48 0.60 -1.24 -1.86
CA ALA A 48 1.46 -0.09 -2.13
C ALA A 48 1.32 0.44 -3.55
N HIS A 49 0.61 -0.28 -4.45
CA HIS A 49 0.42 0.17 -5.82
C HIS A 49 -0.16 1.60 -5.86
N PRO A 50 0.29 2.48 -6.72
CA PRO A 50 1.22 2.31 -7.86
C PRO A 50 2.70 2.38 -7.52
N SER A 51 3.07 2.49 -6.27
CA SER A 51 4.45 2.41 -5.84
C SER A 51 4.93 0.95 -5.85
N TYR A 52 6.16 0.72 -5.46
CA TYR A 52 6.74 -0.62 -5.45
C TYR A 52 6.67 -1.24 -4.05
N ALA A 53 6.77 -2.56 -4.02
CA ALA A 53 7.07 -3.30 -2.80
C ALA A 53 8.26 -4.20 -3.08
N HIS A 54 9.37 -3.95 -2.38
CA HIS A 54 10.63 -4.66 -2.65
C HIS A 54 10.46 -6.16 -2.52
N GLY A 55 10.85 -6.88 -3.55
CA GLY A 55 10.71 -8.35 -3.60
C GLY A 55 9.37 -8.84 -4.10
N TYR A 56 8.39 -7.97 -4.29
CA TYR A 56 7.04 -8.34 -4.72
C TYR A 56 6.66 -7.77 -6.07
N TYR A 57 6.79 -6.47 -6.27
CA TYR A 57 6.46 -5.85 -7.56
C TYR A 57 7.15 -4.50 -7.72
N ALA A 58 7.31 -4.12 -8.97
CA ALA A 58 7.93 -2.86 -9.34
C ALA A 58 6.91 -1.72 -9.35
N ARG A 59 7.44 -0.50 -9.34
CA ARG A 59 6.64 0.70 -9.47
C ARG A 59 5.94 0.74 -10.82
N ASP A 60 4.68 1.14 -10.84
CA ASP A 60 3.93 1.32 -12.07
C ASP A 60 4.16 2.72 -12.63
N ASN A 61 5.18 2.84 -13.47
CA ASN A 61 5.53 4.13 -14.07
C ASN A 61 4.48 4.65 -15.03
N SER A 62 3.77 3.77 -15.72
CA SER A 62 2.71 4.19 -16.62
C SER A 62 1.56 4.84 -15.87
N PHE A 63 1.24 4.35 -14.68
CA PHE A 63 0.24 4.99 -13.83
C PHE A 63 0.66 6.43 -13.47
N TYR A 64 1.92 6.60 -13.04
CA TYR A 64 2.40 7.93 -12.65
C TYR A 64 2.44 8.91 -13.82
N ILE A 65 2.78 8.43 -15.02
CA ILE A 65 2.75 9.26 -16.22
C ILE A 65 1.32 9.68 -16.56
N ALA A 66 0.37 8.75 -16.51
CA ALA A 66 -1.03 9.03 -16.79
C ALA A 66 -1.67 9.94 -15.73
N TRP A 67 -1.19 9.84 -14.49
CA TRP A 67 -1.75 10.59 -13.36
C TRP A 67 -1.68 12.10 -13.57
N ASP A 68 -0.63 12.58 -14.19
CA ASP A 68 -0.47 14.01 -14.41
C ASP A 68 -1.65 14.61 -15.19
N ALA A 69 -2.09 13.93 -16.24
CA ALA A 69 -3.26 14.38 -17.01
C ALA A 69 -4.56 14.31 -16.20
N ILE A 70 -4.69 13.30 -15.34
CA ILE A 70 -5.86 13.15 -14.48
C ILE A 70 -5.91 14.27 -13.43
N ALA A 71 -4.76 14.53 -12.79
CA ALA A 71 -4.70 15.44 -11.65
C ALA A 71 -4.76 16.92 -12.04
N ARG A 72 -4.41 17.26 -13.28
CA ARG A 72 -4.42 18.66 -13.75
C ARG A 72 -5.81 19.25 -13.90
N ASP A 73 -6.77 18.41 -14.25
CA ASP A 73 -8.14 18.85 -14.48
C ASP A 73 -9.01 18.38 -13.33
N ARG A 74 -9.68 19.33 -12.67
CA ARG A 74 -10.54 19.02 -11.54
C ARG A 74 -11.65 18.03 -11.91
N ASP A 75 -12.27 18.19 -13.06
CA ASP A 75 -13.37 17.32 -13.46
C ASP A 75 -12.89 15.90 -13.72
N ASN A 76 -11.74 15.76 -14.38
CA ASN A 76 -11.11 14.45 -14.59
C ASN A 76 -10.72 13.80 -13.28
N PHE A 77 -10.16 14.56 -12.36
CA PHE A 77 -9.79 14.05 -11.05
C PHE A 77 -11.02 13.56 -10.27
N LEU A 78 -12.08 14.36 -10.26
CA LEU A 78 -13.30 13.98 -9.53
C LEU A 78 -13.96 12.74 -10.14
N ALA A 79 -13.96 12.63 -11.47
CA ALA A 79 -14.47 11.43 -12.15
C ALA A 79 -13.64 10.20 -11.78
N TRP A 80 -12.31 10.34 -11.75
CA TRP A 80 -11.41 9.26 -11.37
C TRP A 80 -11.65 8.83 -9.91
N MET A 81 -11.78 9.80 -9.00
CA MET A 81 -12.06 9.53 -7.59
C MET A 81 -13.38 8.79 -7.42
N LYS A 82 -14.41 9.22 -8.14
CA LYS A 82 -15.71 8.57 -8.05
C LYS A 82 -15.61 7.09 -8.45
N THR A 83 -15.00 6.82 -9.58
CA THR A 83 -14.92 5.46 -10.13
C THR A 83 -13.99 4.57 -9.31
N ASN A 84 -12.82 5.09 -8.92
CA ASN A 84 -11.74 4.25 -8.38
C ASN A 84 -11.67 4.23 -6.87
N VAL A 85 -12.30 5.16 -6.19
CA VAL A 85 -12.25 5.25 -4.72
C VAL A 85 -13.64 5.16 -4.11
N LEU A 86 -14.53 6.07 -4.49
CA LEU A 86 -15.82 6.22 -3.79
C LEU A 86 -16.82 5.11 -4.14
N GLU A 87 -16.86 4.68 -5.39
CA GLU A 87 -17.77 3.63 -5.86
C GLU A 87 -17.12 2.26 -5.94
N ARG A 88 -15.86 2.18 -5.55
CA ARG A 88 -15.11 0.93 -5.64
C ARG A 88 -15.58 -0.06 -4.60
N LYS A 89 -15.84 -1.28 -5.06
CA LYS A 89 -16.13 -2.41 -4.18
C LYS A 89 -14.86 -3.25 -4.01
N SER A 90 -14.75 -3.94 -2.90
CA SER A 90 -13.58 -4.77 -2.64
C SER A 90 -13.36 -5.84 -3.71
N SER A 91 -14.44 -6.30 -4.33
CA SER A 91 -14.38 -7.30 -5.41
C SER A 91 -13.90 -6.74 -6.74
N ASP A 92 -13.86 -5.43 -6.89
CA ASP A 92 -13.52 -4.80 -8.17
C ASP A 92 -12.03 -4.68 -8.41
N THR A 93 -11.21 -5.07 -7.43
CA THR A 93 -9.77 -4.88 -7.49
C THR A 93 -9.05 -6.22 -7.40
N PRO A 94 -8.25 -6.60 -8.40
CA PRO A 94 -7.43 -7.81 -8.30
C PRO A 94 -6.53 -7.83 -7.07
N MET A 95 -6.02 -6.68 -6.67
CA MET A 95 -5.20 -6.54 -5.47
C MET A 95 -5.95 -6.96 -4.22
N MET A 96 -7.19 -6.52 -4.10
CA MET A 96 -8.02 -6.80 -2.92
C MET A 96 -8.50 -8.24 -2.90
N GLN A 97 -8.81 -8.80 -4.06
CA GLN A 97 -9.23 -10.19 -4.18
C GLN A 97 -8.17 -11.13 -3.64
N THR A 98 -6.92 -10.90 -4.02
CA THR A 98 -5.81 -11.74 -3.57
C THR A 98 -5.66 -11.68 -2.06
N ALA A 99 -5.78 -10.51 -1.48
CA ALA A 99 -5.68 -10.33 -0.04
C ALA A 99 -6.80 -11.09 0.68
N GLY A 100 -8.03 -10.96 0.21
CA GLY A 100 -9.16 -11.61 0.83
C GLY A 100 -9.09 -13.13 0.75
N ALA A 101 -8.66 -13.67 -0.38
CA ALA A 101 -8.57 -15.10 -0.59
C ALA A 101 -7.44 -15.74 0.22
N ALA A 102 -6.35 -15.02 0.41
CA ALA A 102 -5.15 -15.56 1.05
C ALA A 102 -5.26 -15.60 2.57
N ARG A 103 -6.15 -14.88 3.14
CA ARG A 103 -6.18 -14.69 4.59
C ARG A 103 -7.56 -14.91 5.17
#